data_5d73db32bd5039d5437fab197b4e7529
#
_entry.id   5d73db32bd5039d5437fab197b4e7529
#
_cell.length_a   1.000
_cell.length_b   1.000
_cell.length_c   1.000
_cell.angle_alpha   90.00
_cell.angle_beta   90.00
_cell.angle_gamma   90.00
#
_symmetry.space_group_name_H-M   'P 1'
#
loop_
_entity.id
_entity.type
_entity.pdbx_description
1 polymer ?
#
loop_
_entity_poly.entity_id
_entity_poly.type
_entity_poly.pdbx_seq_one_letter_code
_entity_poly.pdbx_strand_id
1 'polypeptide(L)'
;MTARELLRVCRPGGVIGMMNFTPDGAGGDFFRVLSEYAPPAPTAARSPLLWGTEEHVRNLFSGRDHSLSMTRRQYFETAASARDYLELFRQTFGPLVAIYASLRDQDGRSAELDAAFLQFNERWNRGAPEGGVRIPYEYLLVTARKHEP
;
A
#
# COMPACT_ATOMS: atom_id res chain seq x y z
N MET A 1 -14.36 2.94 -13.01
CA MET A 1 -13.90 2.50 -14.35
C MET A 1 -13.08 1.20 -14.25
N THR A 2 -12.05 1.13 -13.42
CA THR A 2 -11.14 -0.04 -13.29
C THR A 2 -11.84 -1.36 -12.94
N ALA A 3 -12.71 -1.40 -11.91
CA ALA A 3 -13.41 -2.63 -11.51
C ALA A 3 -14.31 -3.19 -12.64
N ARG A 4 -14.99 -2.31 -13.39
CA ARG A 4 -15.80 -2.73 -14.55
C ARG A 4 -14.94 -3.37 -15.63
N GLU A 5 -13.76 -2.83 -15.91
CA GLU A 5 -12.84 -3.40 -16.89
C GLU A 5 -12.25 -4.73 -16.44
N LEU A 6 -11.93 -4.89 -15.17
CA LEU A 6 -11.50 -6.18 -14.61
C LEU A 6 -12.59 -7.25 -14.82
N LEU A 7 -13.85 -6.93 -14.50
CA LEU A 7 -14.98 -7.84 -14.74
C LEU A 7 -15.22 -8.10 -16.23
N ARG A 8 -15.04 -7.09 -17.09
CA ARG A 8 -15.25 -7.23 -18.54
C ARG A 8 -14.26 -8.22 -19.14
N VAL A 9 -12.96 -8.14 -18.77
CA VAL A 9 -11.91 -8.99 -19.36
C VAL A 9 -11.83 -10.36 -18.67
N CYS A 10 -12.40 -10.52 -17.47
CA CYS A 10 -12.48 -11.80 -16.79
C CYS A 10 -13.47 -12.72 -17.52
N ARG A 11 -13.05 -13.95 -17.84
CA ARG A 11 -13.94 -14.94 -18.43
C ARG A 11 -15.05 -15.35 -17.45
N PRO A 12 -16.21 -15.84 -17.92
CA PRO A 12 -17.20 -16.49 -17.05
C PRO A 12 -16.56 -17.57 -16.17
N GLY A 13 -16.98 -17.70 -14.91
CA GLY A 13 -16.38 -18.60 -13.92
C GLY A 13 -14.99 -18.19 -13.42
N GLY A 14 -14.38 -17.16 -14.01
CA GLY A 14 -13.05 -16.67 -13.64
C GLY A 14 -13.02 -15.95 -12.30
N VAL A 15 -11.82 -15.79 -11.75
CA VAL A 15 -11.59 -15.10 -10.47
C VAL A 15 -10.63 -13.94 -10.66
N ILE A 16 -11.01 -12.79 -10.10
CA ILE A 16 -10.17 -11.61 -9.95
C ILE A 16 -9.66 -11.60 -8.51
N GLY A 17 -8.34 -11.63 -8.32
CA GLY A 17 -7.70 -11.49 -7.00
C GLY A 17 -7.04 -10.12 -6.88
N MET A 18 -7.23 -9.45 -5.74
CA MET A 18 -6.61 -8.16 -5.44
C MET A 18 -6.10 -8.15 -4.01
N MET A 19 -4.99 -7.46 -3.79
CA MET A 19 -4.41 -7.21 -2.48
C MET A 19 -4.06 -5.72 -2.36
N ASN A 20 -4.62 -5.05 -1.36
CA ASN A 20 -4.40 -3.62 -1.15
C ASN A 20 -4.19 -3.33 0.33
N PHE A 21 -3.20 -2.50 0.66
CA PHE A 21 -2.98 -2.07 2.04
C PHE A 21 -4.21 -1.37 2.61
N THR A 22 -4.50 -1.66 3.88
CA THR A 22 -5.55 -0.92 4.60
C THR A 22 -5.05 0.48 4.96
N PRO A 23 -5.93 1.50 4.92
CA PRO A 23 -5.52 2.87 5.22
C PRO A 23 -5.12 3.07 6.70
N ASP A 24 -5.61 2.23 7.60
CA ASP A 24 -5.39 2.34 9.05
C ASP A 24 -4.15 1.55 9.54
N GLY A 25 -3.57 0.71 8.69
CA GLY A 25 -2.39 -0.09 8.99
C GLY A 25 -1.07 0.62 8.70
N ALA A 26 0.04 -0.10 8.91
CA ALA A 26 1.40 0.39 8.61
C ALA A 26 1.52 0.89 7.16
N GLY A 27 0.88 0.20 6.19
CA GLY A 27 0.88 0.63 4.79
C GLY A 27 0.27 2.02 4.59
N GLY A 28 -0.87 2.30 5.24
CA GLY A 28 -1.52 3.61 5.19
C GLY A 28 -0.67 4.71 5.84
N ASP A 29 -0.08 4.43 7.00
CA ASP A 29 0.82 5.37 7.69
C ASP A 29 2.09 5.63 6.87
N PHE A 30 2.67 4.61 6.27
CA PHE A 30 3.81 4.74 5.38
C PHE A 30 3.52 5.70 4.21
N PHE A 31 2.41 5.52 3.50
CA PHE A 31 2.04 6.42 2.41
C PHE A 31 1.71 7.84 2.90
N ARG A 32 1.22 8.00 4.13
CA ARG A 32 1.01 9.33 4.73
C ARG A 32 2.33 10.04 4.95
N VAL A 33 3.33 9.35 5.52
CA VAL A 33 4.70 9.88 5.68
C VAL A 33 5.26 10.31 4.32
N LEU A 34 5.16 9.47 3.29
CA LEU A 34 5.67 9.81 1.97
C LEU A 34 4.96 11.02 1.34
N SER A 35 3.66 11.17 1.59
CA SER A 35 2.86 12.26 1.00
C SER A 35 3.29 13.67 1.43
N GLU A 36 3.96 13.80 2.58
CA GLU A 36 4.50 15.06 3.07
C GLU A 36 5.72 15.55 2.28
N TYR A 37 6.35 14.64 1.55
CA TYR A 37 7.57 14.90 0.76
C TYR A 37 7.34 14.74 -0.75
N ALA A 38 6.23 14.13 -1.13
CA ALA A 38 5.88 13.93 -2.54
C ALA A 38 5.33 15.21 -3.17
N PRO A 39 5.50 15.40 -4.49
CA PRO A 39 4.78 16.45 -5.20
C PRO A 39 3.27 16.31 -4.99
N PRO A 40 2.51 17.43 -4.99
CA PRO A 40 1.06 17.40 -4.83
C PRO A 40 0.40 16.47 -5.86
N ALA A 41 -0.48 15.59 -5.37
CA ALA A 41 -1.25 14.73 -6.26
C ALA A 41 -2.20 15.57 -7.12
N PRO A 42 -2.52 15.15 -8.37
CA PRO A 42 -3.53 15.81 -9.19
C PRO A 42 -4.86 15.90 -8.44
N THR A 43 -5.55 17.04 -8.53
CA THR A 43 -6.77 17.36 -7.76
C THR A 43 -7.89 16.32 -7.96
N ALA A 44 -7.91 15.61 -9.08
CA ALA A 44 -8.90 14.56 -9.39
C ALA A 44 -8.45 13.14 -8.95
N ALA A 45 -7.22 12.98 -8.44
CA ALA A 45 -6.71 11.68 -8.04
C ALA A 45 -7.36 11.23 -6.73
N ARG A 46 -7.93 10.03 -6.73
CA ARG A 46 -8.40 9.36 -5.51
C ARG A 46 -7.25 8.55 -4.91
N SER A 47 -7.18 8.52 -3.59
CA SER A 47 -6.17 7.72 -2.90
C SER A 47 -6.29 6.23 -3.28
N PRO A 48 -5.21 5.59 -3.73
CA PRO A 48 -5.21 4.15 -3.99
C PRO A 48 -5.48 3.32 -2.74
N LEU A 49 -5.25 3.84 -1.54
CA LEU A 49 -5.54 3.18 -0.28
C LEU A 49 -7.03 2.91 -0.05
N LEU A 50 -7.93 3.60 -0.77
CA LEU A 50 -9.37 3.30 -0.74
C LEU A 50 -9.67 1.86 -1.19
N TRP A 51 -8.86 1.27 -2.05
CA TRP A 51 -8.98 -0.13 -2.44
C TRP A 51 -8.69 -1.12 -1.29
N GLY A 52 -8.09 -0.66 -0.21
CA GLY A 52 -7.93 -1.38 1.05
C GLY A 52 -9.12 -1.27 2.01
N THR A 53 -10.23 -0.65 1.60
CA THR A 53 -11.46 -0.55 2.39
C THR A 53 -12.58 -1.39 1.79
N GLU A 54 -13.28 -2.16 2.64
CA GLU A 54 -14.38 -3.02 2.20
C GLU A 54 -15.52 -2.21 1.57
N GLU A 55 -15.87 -1.08 2.16
CA GLU A 55 -16.94 -0.21 1.67
C GLU A 55 -16.65 0.26 0.24
N HIS A 56 -15.45 0.78 -0.02
CA HIS A 56 -15.08 1.24 -1.35
C HIS A 56 -15.11 0.10 -2.38
N VAL A 57 -14.57 -1.07 -2.00
CA VAL A 57 -14.55 -2.25 -2.88
C VAL A 57 -15.99 -2.72 -3.17
N ARG A 58 -16.88 -2.80 -2.16
CA ARG A 58 -18.30 -3.14 -2.37
C ARG A 58 -18.97 -2.18 -3.34
N ASN A 59 -18.70 -0.88 -3.23
CA ASN A 59 -19.25 0.13 -4.13
C ASN A 59 -18.75 -0.02 -5.57
N LEU A 60 -17.45 -0.35 -5.74
CA LEU A 60 -16.88 -0.58 -7.07
C LEU A 60 -17.40 -1.85 -7.74
N PHE A 61 -17.70 -2.89 -6.97
CA PHE A 61 -18.20 -4.19 -7.39
C PHE A 61 -19.70 -4.35 -7.02
N SER A 62 -20.52 -3.34 -7.22
CA SER A 62 -21.94 -3.33 -6.83
C SER A 62 -22.86 -4.15 -7.77
N GLY A 63 -22.35 -4.77 -8.84
CA GLY A 63 -23.10 -5.63 -9.75
C GLY A 63 -23.54 -6.96 -9.13
N ARG A 64 -24.38 -7.72 -9.87
CA ARG A 64 -24.90 -9.03 -9.45
C ARG A 64 -24.31 -10.20 -10.25
N ASP A 65 -23.43 -9.94 -11.17
CA ASP A 65 -22.82 -10.90 -12.10
C ASP A 65 -21.57 -11.60 -11.51
N HIS A 66 -21.30 -11.37 -10.22
CA HIS A 66 -20.17 -11.95 -9.50
C HIS A 66 -20.45 -12.09 -8.00
N SER A 67 -19.71 -12.94 -7.35
CA SER A 67 -19.63 -13.03 -5.88
C SER A 67 -18.34 -12.40 -5.38
N LEU A 68 -18.41 -11.71 -4.24
CA LEU A 68 -17.30 -10.98 -3.67
C LEU A 68 -16.97 -11.54 -2.29
N SER A 69 -15.71 -11.90 -2.07
CA SER A 69 -15.17 -12.27 -0.77
C SER A 69 -14.04 -11.31 -0.39
N MET A 70 -14.03 -10.87 0.85
CA MET A 70 -13.04 -9.95 1.39
C MET A 70 -12.55 -10.45 2.74
N THR A 71 -11.24 -10.44 2.93
CA THR A 71 -10.62 -10.88 4.19
C THR A 71 -9.43 -9.99 4.50
N ARG A 72 -9.35 -9.46 5.71
CA ARG A 72 -8.14 -8.78 6.19
C ARG A 72 -7.07 -9.82 6.49
N ARG A 73 -5.88 -9.56 6.03
CA ARG A 73 -4.68 -10.39 6.21
C ARG A 73 -3.52 -9.50 6.61
N GLN A 74 -2.49 -10.12 7.14
CA GLN A 74 -1.28 -9.44 7.54
C GLN A 74 -0.06 -10.22 7.04
N TYR A 75 0.96 -9.51 6.56
CA TYR A 75 2.28 -10.05 6.35
C TYR A 75 3.31 -9.18 7.08
N PHE A 76 4.51 -9.67 7.23
CA PHE A 76 5.57 -8.96 7.92
C PHE A 76 6.73 -8.72 6.98
N GLU A 77 7.18 -7.48 6.93
CA GLU A 77 8.48 -7.16 6.37
C GLU A 77 9.53 -7.14 7.48
N THR A 78 10.71 -7.64 7.16
CA THR A 78 11.82 -7.75 8.11
C THR A 78 13.11 -7.18 7.53
N ALA A 79 13.94 -6.60 8.40
CA ALA A 79 15.27 -6.15 8.07
C ALA A 79 16.18 -6.28 9.29
N ALA A 80 17.49 -6.30 9.08
CA ALA A 80 18.47 -6.41 10.17
C ALA A 80 18.48 -5.17 11.08
N SER A 81 18.17 -3.99 10.51
CA SER A 81 18.01 -2.73 11.26
C SER A 81 17.02 -1.80 10.59
N ALA A 82 16.57 -0.75 11.30
CA ALA A 82 15.75 0.31 10.73
C ALA A 82 16.46 1.06 9.59
N ARG A 83 17.80 1.16 9.67
CA ARG A 83 18.62 1.78 8.64
C ARG A 83 18.70 0.90 7.39
N ASP A 84 18.87 -0.42 7.53
CA ASP A 84 18.87 -1.35 6.39
C ASP A 84 17.51 -1.37 5.72
N TYR A 85 16.42 -1.25 6.52
CA TYR A 85 15.06 -1.15 5.98
C TYR A 85 14.85 0.13 5.17
N LEU A 86 15.30 1.27 5.69
CA LEU A 86 15.27 2.56 4.97
C LEU A 86 16.07 2.45 3.65
N GLU A 87 17.29 1.92 3.72
CA GLU A 87 18.17 1.84 2.54
C GLU A 87 17.60 0.91 1.46
N LEU A 88 17.01 -0.23 1.85
CA LEU A 88 16.30 -1.11 0.93
C LEU A 88 15.20 -0.37 0.18
N PHE A 89 14.34 0.35 0.91
CA PHE A 89 13.24 1.10 0.31
C PHE A 89 13.72 2.28 -0.55
N ARG A 90 14.77 2.95 -0.10
CA ARG A 90 15.41 4.06 -0.84
C ARG A 90 15.93 3.63 -2.19
N GLN A 91 16.41 2.38 -2.31
CA GLN A 91 16.97 1.84 -3.54
C GLN A 91 15.92 1.14 -4.42
N THR A 92 14.90 0.54 -3.84
CA THR A 92 14.03 -0.41 -4.56
C THR A 92 12.57 0.03 -4.66
N PHE A 93 12.08 0.85 -3.73
CA PHE A 93 10.68 1.27 -3.74
C PHE A 93 10.48 2.50 -4.63
N GLY A 94 9.95 2.29 -5.82
CA GLY A 94 9.83 3.31 -6.88
C GLY A 94 9.31 4.68 -6.41
N PRO A 95 8.20 4.78 -5.66
CA PRO A 95 7.73 6.05 -5.13
C PRO A 95 8.76 6.78 -4.27
N LEU A 96 9.47 6.07 -3.39
CA LEU A 96 10.49 6.66 -2.53
C LEU A 96 11.71 7.11 -3.32
N VAL A 97 12.15 6.30 -4.29
CA VAL A 97 13.22 6.67 -5.24
C VAL A 97 12.89 7.99 -5.95
N ALA A 98 11.64 8.12 -6.44
CA ALA A 98 11.19 9.34 -7.12
C ALA A 98 11.13 10.55 -6.18
N ILE A 99 10.69 10.37 -4.94
CA ILE A 99 10.67 11.45 -3.93
C ILE A 99 12.10 11.91 -3.65
N TYR A 100 13.05 11.02 -3.35
CA TYR A 100 14.45 11.43 -3.14
C TYR A 100 15.03 12.16 -4.35
N ALA A 101 14.71 11.73 -5.55
CA ALA A 101 15.14 12.43 -6.76
C ALA A 101 14.57 13.86 -6.82
N SER A 102 13.33 14.08 -6.41
CA SER A 102 12.69 15.40 -6.40
C SER A 102 13.20 16.32 -5.27
N LEU A 103 13.76 15.74 -4.20
CA LEU A 103 14.31 16.49 -3.06
C LEU A 103 15.81 16.84 -3.21
N ARG A 104 16.46 16.40 -4.30
CA ARG A 104 17.92 16.51 -4.48
C ARG A 104 18.45 17.93 -4.30
N ASP A 105 17.72 18.93 -4.78
CA ASP A 105 18.10 20.34 -4.76
C ASP A 105 17.42 21.13 -3.62
N GLN A 106 16.85 20.40 -2.63
CA GLN A 106 16.19 20.97 -1.46
C GLN A 106 17.00 20.66 -0.20
N ASP A 107 17.73 21.65 0.30
CA ASP A 107 18.62 21.47 1.46
C ASP A 107 17.89 20.90 2.68
N GLY A 108 18.44 19.83 3.24
CA GLY A 108 17.93 19.18 4.44
C GLY A 108 16.70 18.30 4.26
N ARG A 109 15.91 18.45 3.19
CA ARG A 109 14.64 17.72 3.00
C ARG A 109 14.81 16.19 2.91
N SER A 110 15.88 15.71 2.31
CA SER A 110 16.18 14.27 2.28
C SER A 110 16.47 13.71 3.66
N ALA A 111 17.18 14.47 4.53
CA ALA A 111 17.45 14.07 5.90
C ALA A 111 16.18 14.08 6.78
N GLU A 112 15.27 15.04 6.54
CA GLU A 112 13.96 15.06 7.20
C GLU A 112 13.13 13.83 6.82
N LEU A 113 13.12 13.41 5.54
CA LEU A 113 12.45 12.20 5.09
C LEU A 113 13.07 10.95 5.73
N ASP A 114 14.41 10.87 5.82
CA ASP A 114 15.10 9.79 6.51
C ASP A 114 14.62 9.69 7.98
N ALA A 115 14.58 10.82 8.68
CA ALA A 115 14.12 10.88 10.06
C ALA A 115 12.64 10.46 10.20
N ALA A 116 11.76 10.93 9.32
CA ALA A 116 10.35 10.56 9.32
C ALA A 116 10.15 9.07 9.04
N PHE A 117 10.93 8.47 8.14
CA PHE A 117 10.91 7.04 7.88
C PHE A 117 11.40 6.23 9.09
N LEU A 118 12.45 6.67 9.78
CA LEU A 118 12.92 6.01 11.00
C LEU A 118 11.89 6.09 12.13
N GLN A 119 11.21 7.22 12.29
CA GLN A 119 10.08 7.36 13.23
C GLN A 119 8.91 6.45 12.87
N PHE A 120 8.61 6.29 11.58
CA PHE A 120 7.63 5.29 11.12
C PHE A 120 8.05 3.88 11.56
N ASN A 121 9.32 3.50 11.39
CA ASN A 121 9.85 2.23 11.87
C ASN A 121 9.64 2.05 13.38
N GLU A 122 9.98 3.06 14.19
CA GLU A 122 9.80 3.00 15.65
C GLU A 122 8.33 2.74 16.04
N ARG A 123 7.39 3.39 15.38
CA ARG A 123 5.95 3.23 15.65
C ARG A 123 5.45 1.82 15.32
N TRP A 124 5.91 1.25 14.22
CA TRP A 124 5.35 0.01 13.68
C TRP A 124 6.20 -1.23 13.92
N ASN A 125 7.46 -1.09 14.33
CA ASN A 125 8.32 -2.24 14.61
C ASN A 125 7.77 -3.06 15.81
N ARG A 126 7.58 -4.34 15.58
CA ARG A 126 7.15 -5.32 16.59
C ARG A 126 8.30 -6.22 17.07
N GLY A 127 9.55 -5.87 16.72
CA GLY A 127 10.72 -6.65 16.96
C GLY A 127 10.79 -7.93 16.12
N ALA A 128 11.99 -8.31 15.73
CA ALA A 128 12.26 -9.62 15.15
C ALA A 128 12.84 -10.55 16.24
N PRO A 129 12.69 -11.90 16.14
CA PRO A 129 13.23 -12.84 17.12
C PRO A 129 14.73 -12.69 17.37
N GLU A 130 15.48 -12.30 16.34
CA GLU A 130 16.94 -12.11 16.38
C GLU A 130 17.35 -10.63 16.49
N GLY A 131 16.42 -9.75 16.85
CA GLY A 131 16.59 -8.31 16.79
C GLY A 131 16.20 -7.74 15.41
N GLY A 132 16.38 -6.43 15.20
CA GLY A 132 16.07 -5.76 13.94
C GLY A 132 14.62 -5.31 13.80
N VAL A 133 14.15 -5.20 12.57
CA VAL A 133 12.84 -4.66 12.20
C VAL A 133 11.90 -5.79 11.80
N ARG A 134 10.66 -5.71 12.29
CA ARG A 134 9.54 -6.54 11.86
C ARG A 134 8.27 -5.70 11.85
N ILE A 135 7.85 -5.27 10.66
CA ILE A 135 6.69 -4.37 10.48
C ILE A 135 5.50 -5.18 9.96
N PRO A 136 4.33 -5.13 10.67
CA PRO A 136 3.11 -5.78 10.24
C PRO A 136 2.38 -4.93 9.20
N TYR A 137 2.30 -5.39 7.97
CA TYR A 137 1.50 -4.76 6.93
C TYR A 137 0.15 -5.45 6.79
N GLU A 138 -0.91 -4.77 7.21
CA GLU A 138 -2.27 -5.24 6.99
C GLU A 138 -2.74 -4.90 5.58
N TYR A 139 -3.42 -5.85 4.95
CA TYR A 139 -4.02 -5.68 3.65
C TYR A 139 -5.40 -6.33 3.56
N LEU A 140 -6.24 -5.78 2.69
CA LEU A 140 -7.49 -6.38 2.28
C LEU A 140 -7.24 -7.30 1.09
N LEU A 141 -7.43 -8.61 1.30
CA LEU A 141 -7.47 -9.59 0.23
C LEU A 141 -8.90 -9.67 -0.29
N VAL A 142 -9.06 -9.39 -1.57
CA VAL A 142 -10.36 -9.39 -2.26
C VAL A 142 -10.33 -10.44 -3.36
N THR A 143 -11.37 -11.27 -3.41
CA THR A 143 -11.62 -12.14 -4.56
C THR A 143 -13.01 -11.86 -5.11
N ALA A 144 -13.11 -11.60 -6.42
CA ALA A 144 -14.36 -11.48 -7.13
C ALA A 144 -14.45 -12.63 -8.15
N ARG A 145 -15.41 -13.53 -7.96
CA ARG A 145 -15.67 -14.64 -8.89
C ARG A 145 -16.81 -14.25 -9.81
N LYS A 146 -16.52 -14.15 -11.10
CA LYS A 146 -17.54 -13.89 -12.12
C LYS A 146 -18.45 -15.12 -12.28
N HIS A 147 -19.77 -14.90 -12.28
CA HIS A 147 -20.72 -15.99 -12.46
C HIS A 147 -20.61 -16.57 -13.87
N GLU A 148 -21.03 -17.82 -14.01
CA GLU A 148 -21.28 -18.44 -15.30
C GLU A 148 -22.60 -17.88 -15.87
N PRO A 149 -22.80 -17.89 -17.19
CA PRO A 149 -24.03 -17.44 -17.82
C PRO A 149 -25.26 -18.23 -17.36
#